data_bdbb742410f8305a9e4b4887c7aead4d
#
_entry.id   bdbb742410f8305a9e4b4887c7aead4d
#
_cell.length_a   1.000
_cell.length_b   1.000
_cell.length_c   1.000
_cell.angle_alpha   90.00
_cell.angle_beta   90.00
_cell.angle_gamma   90.00
#
_symmetry.space_group_name_H-M   'P 1'
#
loop_
_entity.id
_entity.type
_entity.pdbx_description
1 polymer ?
#
loop_
_entity_poly.entity_id
_entity_poly.type
_entity_poly.pdbx_seq_one_letter_code
_entity_poly.pdbx_strand_id
1 'polypeptide(L)' 'MPQNRSKLIDLFIGNISNAIVHKILERSINKEELTSKYRKELITSYEIAKRYREKINPTNMPLPIKDIPYIKNKIANKV' A
#
# COMPACT_ATOMS: atom_id res chain seq x y z
N MET A 1 9.81 5.76 -20.78
CA MET A 1 10.87 5.85 -19.78
C MET A 1 10.52 5.08 -18.54
N PRO A 2 11.44 4.34 -17.94
CA PRO A 2 11.17 3.72 -16.66
C PRO A 2 10.95 4.78 -15.61
N GLN A 3 10.01 4.50 -14.71
CA GLN A 3 9.77 5.41 -13.60
C GLN A 3 10.97 5.45 -12.67
N ASN A 4 11.23 6.63 -12.11
CA ASN A 4 12.23 6.83 -11.09
C ASN A 4 11.93 5.91 -9.90
N ARG A 5 12.97 5.30 -9.32
CA ARG A 5 12.83 4.39 -8.18
C ARG A 5 12.14 5.07 -6.99
N SER A 6 12.48 6.32 -6.69
CA SER A 6 11.85 7.06 -5.61
C SER A 6 10.36 7.23 -5.84
N LYS A 7 9.96 7.47 -7.07
CA LYS A 7 8.55 7.61 -7.43
C LYS A 7 7.81 6.28 -7.27
N LEU A 8 8.43 5.18 -7.66
CA LEU A 8 7.83 3.85 -7.50
C LEU A 8 7.61 3.53 -6.01
N ILE A 9 8.59 3.84 -5.18
CA ILE A 9 8.48 3.64 -3.74
C ILE A 9 7.36 4.50 -3.15
N ASP A 10 7.28 5.76 -3.55
CA ASP A 10 6.22 6.67 -3.07
C ASP A 10 4.83 6.20 -3.51
N LEU A 11 4.70 5.70 -4.73
CA LEU A 11 3.42 5.16 -5.21
C LEU A 11 3.05 3.88 -4.46
N PHE A 12 4.01 3.02 -4.18
CA PHE A 12 3.77 1.85 -3.35
C PHE A 12 3.31 2.24 -1.95
N ILE A 13 4.02 3.18 -1.31
CA ILE A 13 3.67 3.66 0.03
C ILE A 13 2.25 4.23 0.05
N GLY A 14 1.92 5.08 -0.92
CA GLY A 14 0.59 5.69 -0.99
C GLY A 14 -0.51 4.66 -1.08
N ASN A 15 -0.35 3.67 -1.95
CA ASN A 15 -1.38 2.66 -2.16
C ASN A 15 -1.47 1.67 -1.01
N ILE A 16 -0.34 1.22 -0.45
CA ILE A 16 -0.38 0.29 0.68
C ILE A 16 -0.93 0.97 1.94
N SER A 17 -0.59 2.24 2.17
CA SER A 17 -1.14 3.01 3.29
C SER A 17 -2.64 3.17 3.16
N ASN A 18 -3.12 3.44 1.96
CA ASN A 18 -4.56 3.54 1.68
C ASN A 18 -5.27 2.22 1.97
N ALA A 19 -4.68 1.10 1.57
CA ALA A 19 -5.23 -0.23 1.85
C ALA A 19 -5.31 -0.49 3.37
N ILE A 20 -4.28 -0.10 4.11
CA ILE A 20 -4.26 -0.26 5.57
C ILE A 20 -5.37 0.56 6.22
N VAL A 21 -5.53 1.82 5.81
CA VAL A 21 -6.58 2.70 6.34
C VAL A 21 -7.96 2.10 6.05
N HIS A 22 -8.20 1.61 4.85
CA HIS A 22 -9.47 0.99 4.50
C HIS A 22 -9.73 -0.27 5.32
N LYS A 23 -8.69 -1.05 5.63
CA LYS A 23 -8.83 -2.24 6.48
C LYS A 23 -9.24 -1.87 7.90
N ILE A 24 -8.64 -0.79 8.44
CA ILE A 24 -9.01 -0.28 9.76
C ILE A 24 -10.47 0.19 9.75
N LEU A 25 -10.88 0.94 8.74
CA LEU A 25 -12.25 1.41 8.61
C LEU A 25 -13.24 0.27 8.48
N GLU A 26 -12.91 -0.76 7.70
CA GLU A 26 -13.76 -1.93 7.55
C GLU A 26 -14.03 -2.60 8.90
N ARG A 27 -13.01 -2.70 9.76
CA ARG A 27 -13.15 -3.32 11.08
C ARG A 27 -13.84 -2.42 12.11
N SER A 28 -13.82 -1.12 11.90
CA SER A 28 -14.35 -0.15 12.86
C SER A 28 -15.81 0.19 12.64
N ILE A 29 -16.35 -0.07 11.45
CA ILE A 29 -17.69 0.32 11.07
C ILE A 29 -18.58 -0.91 10.98
N ASN A 30 -19.74 -0.85 11.65
CA ASN A 30 -20.69 -1.96 11.68
C ASN A 30 -21.77 -1.92 10.60
N LYS A 31 -21.70 -0.96 9.67
CA LYS A 31 -22.69 -0.85 8.59
C LYS A 31 -22.21 -1.67 7.40
N GLU A 32 -22.99 -2.66 7.03
CA GLU A 32 -22.65 -3.61 5.98
C GLU A 32 -22.37 -2.95 4.63
N GLU A 33 -23.16 -1.94 4.26
CA GLU A 33 -22.96 -1.23 3.00
C GLU A 33 -21.61 -0.54 2.94
N LEU A 34 -21.22 0.14 4.02
CA LEU A 34 -19.93 0.83 4.09
C LEU A 34 -18.77 -0.15 4.16
N THR A 35 -18.95 -1.24 4.87
CA THR A 35 -17.93 -2.28 4.96
C THR A 35 -17.63 -2.87 3.58
N SER A 36 -18.65 -3.14 2.80
CA SER A 36 -18.50 -3.66 1.44
C SER A 36 -17.74 -2.67 0.55
N LYS A 37 -18.07 -1.39 0.64
CA LYS A 37 -17.39 -0.34 -0.12
C LYS A 37 -15.91 -0.26 0.25
N TYR A 38 -15.60 -0.23 1.53
CA TYR A 38 -14.22 -0.16 2.00
C TYR A 38 -13.42 -1.40 1.61
N ARG A 39 -14.05 -2.56 1.60
CA ARG A 39 -13.41 -3.80 1.17
C ARG A 39 -13.01 -3.74 -0.31
N LYS A 40 -13.88 -3.22 -1.16
CA LYS A 40 -13.57 -3.05 -2.58
C LYS A 40 -12.41 -2.08 -2.79
N GLU A 41 -12.44 -0.96 -2.10
CA GLU A 41 -11.37 0.03 -2.17
C GLU A 41 -10.04 -0.52 -1.64
N LEU A 42 -10.10 -1.32 -0.57
CA LEU A 42 -8.93 -1.98 -0.03
C LEU A 42 -8.30 -2.93 -1.04
N ILE A 43 -9.11 -3.77 -1.67
CA ILE A 43 -8.63 -4.73 -2.67
C ILE A 43 -7.98 -3.99 -3.84
N THR A 44 -8.63 -2.95 -4.34
CA THR A 44 -8.10 -2.16 -5.44
C THR A 44 -6.76 -1.52 -5.07
N SER A 45 -6.69 -0.86 -3.92
CA SER A 45 -5.45 -0.23 -3.47
C SER A 45 -4.34 -1.24 -3.24
N TYR A 46 -4.67 -2.39 -2.67
CA TYR A 46 -3.72 -3.45 -2.42
C TYR A 46 -3.14 -4.01 -3.73
N GLU A 47 -3.99 -4.24 -4.73
CA GLU A 47 -3.53 -4.75 -6.01
C GLU A 47 -2.63 -3.75 -6.73
N ILE A 48 -2.97 -2.47 -6.67
CA ILE A 48 -2.12 -1.42 -7.23
C ILE A 48 -0.78 -1.38 -6.49
N ALA A 49 -0.81 -1.45 -5.17
CA ALA A 49 0.42 -1.48 -4.37
C ALA A 49 1.30 -2.67 -4.73
N LYS A 50 0.71 -3.85 -4.95
CA LYS A 50 1.45 -5.04 -5.37
C LYS A 50 2.16 -4.81 -6.71
N ARG A 51 1.52 -4.15 -7.65
CA ARG A 51 2.13 -3.86 -8.95
C ARG A 51 3.36 -2.98 -8.79
N TYR A 52 3.28 -1.95 -7.96
CA TYR A 52 4.43 -1.09 -7.70
C TYR A 52 5.50 -1.82 -6.91
N ARG A 53 5.10 -2.68 -5.97
CA ARG A 53 6.06 -3.51 -5.22
C ARG A 53 6.89 -4.39 -6.16
N GLU A 54 6.25 -4.98 -7.16
CA GLU A 54 6.92 -5.82 -8.15
C GLU A 54 7.90 -5.04 -9.01
N LYS A 55 7.63 -3.75 -9.24
CA LYS A 55 8.53 -2.89 -10.00
C LYS A 55 9.74 -2.41 -9.22
N ILE A 56 9.68 -2.45 -7.89
CA ILE A 56 10.81 -2.04 -7.03
C ILE A 56 11.94 -3.06 -7.10
N ASN A 57 11.61 -4.34 -6.94
CA ASN A 57 12.53 -5.46 -7.10
C ASN A 57 11.71 -6.75 -7.27
N PRO A 58 12.34 -7.87 -7.66
CA PRO A 58 11.59 -9.13 -7.84
C PRO A 58 10.79 -9.52 -6.60
N THR A 59 9.58 -10.01 -6.81
CA THR A 59 8.64 -10.31 -5.71
C THR A 59 9.09 -11.44 -4.80
N ASN A 60 9.95 -12.32 -5.31
CA ASN A 60 10.52 -13.40 -4.50
C ASN A 60 11.67 -12.94 -3.61
N MET A 61 12.02 -11.67 -3.67
CA MET A 61 13.08 -11.09 -2.83
C MET A 61 12.47 -10.10 -1.85
N PRO A 62 13.04 -9.97 -0.64
CA PRO A 62 12.58 -8.97 0.30
C PRO A 62 12.88 -7.56 -0.20
N LEU A 63 12.19 -6.56 0.34
CA LEU A 63 12.51 -5.18 0.03
C LEU A 63 13.96 -4.89 0.40
N PRO A 64 14.65 -4.03 -0.38
CA PRO A 64 16.03 -3.68 -0.06
C PRO A 64 16.15 -3.13 1.36
N ILE A 65 17.16 -3.59 2.09
CA ILE A 65 17.35 -3.22 3.50
C ILE A 65 17.41 -1.71 3.67
N LYS A 66 18.06 -1.02 2.75
CA LYS A 66 18.19 0.44 2.82
C LYS A 66 16.86 1.19 2.67
N ASP A 67 15.87 0.55 2.05
CA ASP A 67 14.57 1.18 1.81
C ASP A 67 13.56 0.90 2.92
N ILE A 68 13.76 -0.16 3.70
CA ILE A 68 12.81 -0.59 4.72
C ILE A 68 12.52 0.49 5.76
N PRO A 69 13.52 1.16 6.37
CA PRO A 69 13.24 2.20 7.36
C PRO A 69 12.44 3.36 6.77
N TYR A 70 12.78 3.77 5.57
CA TYR A 70 12.08 4.87 4.89
C TYR A 70 10.63 4.49 4.64
N ILE A 71 10.38 3.30 4.09
CA ILE A 71 9.03 2.82 3.78
C ILE A 71 8.20 2.70 5.03
N LYS A 72 8.73 2.06 6.07
CA LYS A 72 8.02 1.90 7.35
C LYS A 72 7.64 3.24 7.97
N ASN A 73 8.57 4.19 7.96
CA ASN A 73 8.35 5.50 8.54
C ASN A 73 7.26 6.27 7.79
N LYS A 74 7.30 6.23 6.46
CA LYS A 74 6.30 6.92 5.64
C LYS A 74 4.93 6.30 5.78
N ILE A 75 4.84 4.98 5.85
CA ILE A 75 3.55 4.29 6.07
C ILE A 75 2.99 4.67 7.44
N ALA A 76 3.81 4.65 8.47
CA ALA A 76 3.39 5.01 9.82
C ALA A 76 2.85 6.44 9.87
N ASN A 77 3.47 7.36 9.14
CA ASN A 77 3.02 8.75 9.10
C ASN A 77 1.71 8.94 8.33
N LYS A 78 1.40 8.06 7.39
CA LYS A 78 0.17 8.14 6.60
C LYS A 78 -1.00 7.40 7.22
N VAL A 79 -0.73 6.43 8.05
CA VAL A 79 -1.75 5.63 8.74
C VAL A 79 -2.03 6.19 10.11
#